data_e27cf390d3cd548ee65544b4396332ec
#
_entry.id   e27cf390d3cd548ee65544b4396332ec
#
_cell.length_a   1.000
_cell.length_b   1.000
_cell.length_c   1.000
_cell.angle_alpha   90.00
_cell.angle_beta   90.00
_cell.angle_gamma   90.00
#
_symmetry.space_group_name_H-M   'P 1'
#
loop_
_entity.id
_entity.type
_entity.pdbx_description
1 polymer ?
#
loop_
_entity_poly.entity_id
_entity_poly.type
_entity_poly.pdbx_seq_one_letter_code
_entity_poly.pdbx_strand_id
1 'polypeptide(L)'
;MKLKEKLKIGRSCNSKGYFDSYKDNIFGNEMNNEYQEMFDNGSGGELHSKAEAVHSSSMLSYNMLHWIDKDNPFVFNGVKYTKVYFEVQMRTLRGRSNPANMDIVLEGETNDKRHLLFIESKFLEYLKNSKFELSESYKKQENWYNSKIDWVEIIKEAEGLCNQNGYNGGINQAITHLFGIHGLGNQNAIE
;
A
#
# COMPACT_ATOMS: atom_id res chain seq x y z
N MET A 1 -20.39 -19.86 -7.18
CA MET A 1 -19.04 -20.15 -6.64
C MET A 1 -18.49 -18.90 -6.05
N LYS A 2 -18.01 -18.91 -4.79
CA LYS A 2 -17.41 -17.75 -4.12
C LYS A 2 -16.10 -17.37 -4.83
N LEU A 3 -15.74 -16.08 -4.86
CA LEU A 3 -14.54 -15.61 -5.53
C LEU A 3 -13.27 -16.35 -5.08
N LYS A 4 -13.12 -16.59 -3.76
CA LYS A 4 -12.00 -17.37 -3.22
C LYS A 4 -11.88 -18.77 -3.84
N GLU A 5 -12.99 -19.44 -4.12
CA GLU A 5 -12.98 -20.75 -4.75
C GLU A 5 -12.53 -20.69 -6.22
N LYS A 6 -12.87 -19.60 -6.91
CA LYS A 6 -12.36 -19.36 -8.26
C LYS A 6 -10.85 -19.16 -8.30
N LEU A 7 -10.28 -18.49 -7.30
CA LEU A 7 -8.84 -18.23 -7.20
C LEU A 7 -8.02 -19.50 -6.94
N LYS A 8 -8.64 -20.55 -6.40
CA LYS A 8 -7.99 -21.85 -6.15
C LYS A 8 -7.93 -22.77 -7.36
N ILE A 9 -8.65 -22.47 -8.44
CA ILE A 9 -8.71 -23.36 -9.61
C ILE A 9 -7.31 -23.51 -10.22
N GLY A 10 -6.86 -24.76 -10.31
CA GLY A 10 -5.56 -25.10 -10.89
C GLY A 10 -4.34 -24.80 -10.01
N ARG A 11 -4.55 -24.45 -8.72
CA ARG A 11 -3.48 -24.15 -7.77
C ARG A 11 -3.52 -25.08 -6.59
N SER A 12 -2.36 -25.62 -6.19
CA SER A 12 -2.21 -26.42 -4.98
C SER A 12 -2.14 -25.51 -3.76
N CYS A 13 -3.21 -25.43 -2.98
CA CYS A 13 -3.26 -24.70 -1.73
C CYS A 13 -4.12 -25.44 -0.71
N ASN A 14 -3.94 -25.13 0.57
CA ASN A 14 -4.71 -25.76 1.65
C ASN A 14 -6.19 -25.33 1.63
N SER A 15 -7.01 -25.95 2.50
CA SER A 15 -8.45 -25.66 2.58
C SER A 15 -8.78 -24.21 2.92
N LYS A 16 -7.88 -23.49 3.60
CA LYS A 16 -8.02 -22.08 3.94
C LYS A 16 -7.63 -21.15 2.77
N GLY A 17 -7.00 -21.68 1.71
CA GLY A 17 -6.54 -20.92 0.55
C GLY A 17 -5.16 -20.31 0.76
N TYR A 18 -4.25 -21.04 1.39
CA TYR A 18 -2.86 -20.67 1.54
C TYR A 18 -1.98 -21.68 0.81
N PHE A 19 -0.98 -21.17 0.11
CA PHE A 19 0.12 -21.96 -0.44
C PHE A 19 1.10 -22.35 0.66
N ASP A 20 1.98 -23.31 0.39
CA ASP A 20 3.05 -23.70 1.30
C ASP A 20 4.18 -22.67 1.33
N SER A 21 4.28 -21.84 0.28
CA SER A 21 5.26 -20.77 0.17
C SER A 21 4.69 -19.61 -0.66
N TYR A 22 5.09 -18.38 -0.36
CA TYR A 22 4.76 -17.21 -1.19
C TYR A 22 5.25 -17.36 -2.64
N LYS A 23 6.30 -18.15 -2.87
CA LYS A 23 6.83 -18.44 -4.22
C LYS A 23 5.78 -19.08 -5.12
N ASP A 24 4.89 -19.89 -4.55
CA ASP A 24 3.79 -20.51 -5.28
C ASP A 24 2.70 -19.50 -5.69
N ASN A 25 2.74 -18.29 -5.13
CA ASN A 25 1.82 -17.20 -5.46
C ASN A 25 2.41 -16.20 -6.46
N ILE A 26 3.62 -16.43 -6.95
CA ILE A 26 4.28 -15.61 -7.96
C ILE A 26 3.92 -16.13 -9.36
N PHE A 27 3.62 -15.22 -10.28
CA PHE A 27 3.43 -15.52 -11.70
C PHE A 27 4.69 -15.15 -12.49
N GLY A 28 5.33 -16.14 -13.08
CA GLY A 28 6.54 -15.95 -13.87
C GLY A 28 7.82 -16.27 -13.12
N ASN A 29 8.82 -15.40 -13.21
CA ASN A 29 10.13 -15.63 -12.61
C ASN A 29 10.10 -15.42 -11.08
N GLU A 30 11.03 -16.08 -10.38
CA GLU A 30 11.22 -15.87 -8.95
C GLU A 30 11.47 -14.38 -8.63
N MET A 31 11.02 -13.96 -7.46
CA MET A 31 11.28 -12.63 -6.93
C MET A 31 12.79 -12.46 -6.70
N ASN A 32 13.36 -11.37 -7.21
CA ASN A 32 14.77 -11.05 -7.00
C ASN A 32 15.02 -10.58 -5.54
N ASN A 33 16.29 -10.55 -5.15
CA ASN A 33 16.67 -10.19 -3.77
C ASN A 33 16.26 -8.76 -3.40
N GLU A 34 16.33 -7.82 -4.34
CA GLU A 34 15.96 -6.42 -4.11
C GLU A 34 14.48 -6.31 -3.69
N TYR A 35 13.60 -6.97 -4.42
CA TYR A 35 12.17 -6.99 -4.06
C TYR A 35 11.90 -7.77 -2.77
N GLN A 36 12.62 -8.88 -2.53
CA GLN A 36 12.50 -9.59 -1.25
C GLN A 36 12.84 -8.68 -0.08
N GLU A 37 13.94 -7.94 -0.16
CA GLU A 37 14.35 -6.98 0.86
C GLU A 37 13.30 -5.87 1.08
N MET A 38 12.66 -5.37 0.03
CA MET A 38 11.57 -4.40 0.16
C MET A 38 10.41 -4.96 0.98
N PHE A 39 9.97 -6.18 0.68
CA PHE A 39 8.89 -6.83 1.43
C PHE A 39 9.29 -7.20 2.86
N ASP A 40 10.53 -7.62 3.10
CA ASP A 40 11.03 -7.98 4.43
C ASP A 40 11.23 -6.74 5.32
N ASN A 41 11.59 -5.60 4.73
CA ASN A 41 11.71 -4.31 5.42
C ASN A 41 10.35 -3.65 5.68
N GLY A 42 9.30 -4.08 5.01
CA GLY A 42 7.92 -3.70 5.30
C GLY A 42 7.48 -4.10 6.71
N SER A 43 6.40 -3.52 7.22
CA SER A 43 5.90 -3.88 8.56
C SER A 43 5.00 -5.12 8.46
N GLY A 44 5.42 -6.23 9.08
CA GLY A 44 4.53 -7.36 9.35
C GLY A 44 4.86 -8.69 8.69
N GLY A 45 6.08 -8.87 8.17
CA GLY A 45 6.50 -10.18 7.62
C GLY A 45 5.61 -10.63 6.47
N GLU A 46 5.36 -9.73 5.51
CA GLU A 46 4.42 -9.96 4.41
C GLU A 46 4.69 -11.27 3.66
N LEU A 47 5.97 -11.59 3.37
CA LEU A 47 6.33 -12.79 2.61
C LEU A 47 6.05 -14.09 3.38
N HIS A 48 6.14 -14.08 4.72
CA HIS A 48 6.08 -15.29 5.54
C HIS A 48 4.69 -15.61 6.10
N SER A 49 3.67 -14.85 5.72
CA SER A 49 2.30 -15.09 6.20
C SER A 49 1.22 -14.66 5.21
N LYS A 50 1.19 -13.38 4.86
CA LYS A 50 0.13 -12.80 4.02
C LYS A 50 0.33 -13.11 2.55
N ALA A 51 1.57 -13.16 2.08
CA ALA A 51 1.89 -13.46 0.68
C ALA A 51 1.54 -14.89 0.25
N GLU A 52 1.45 -15.82 1.22
CA GLU A 52 1.02 -17.19 0.96
C GLU A 52 -0.47 -17.31 0.63
N ALA A 53 -1.29 -16.31 1.00
CA ALA A 53 -2.72 -16.34 0.71
C ALA A 53 -2.98 -16.16 -0.80
N VAL A 54 -3.83 -17.00 -1.39
CA VAL A 54 -4.25 -16.88 -2.81
C VAL A 54 -4.89 -15.52 -3.13
N HIS A 55 -5.32 -14.79 -2.11
CA HIS A 55 -5.94 -13.47 -2.20
C HIS A 55 -5.06 -12.38 -1.57
N SER A 56 -3.75 -12.58 -1.56
CA SER A 56 -2.79 -11.58 -1.06
C SER A 56 -2.78 -10.34 -1.95
N SER A 57 -3.02 -9.17 -1.37
CA SER A 57 -2.89 -7.88 -2.06
C SER A 57 -1.43 -7.56 -2.37
N SER A 58 -0.50 -7.93 -1.48
CA SER A 58 0.95 -7.77 -1.70
C SER A 58 1.43 -8.56 -2.91
N MET A 59 1.01 -9.83 -3.05
CA MET A 59 1.38 -10.62 -4.23
C MET A 59 0.65 -10.18 -5.49
N LEU A 60 -0.57 -9.67 -5.37
CA LEU A 60 -1.24 -9.01 -6.50
C LEU A 60 -0.40 -7.82 -6.99
N SER A 61 0.04 -6.96 -6.09
CA SER A 61 0.88 -5.79 -6.39
C SER A 61 2.17 -6.21 -7.10
N TYR A 62 2.87 -7.19 -6.55
CA TYR A 62 4.10 -7.72 -7.13
C TYR A 62 3.85 -8.27 -8.55
N ASN A 63 2.92 -9.20 -8.69
CA ASN A 63 2.61 -9.85 -9.96
C ASN A 63 2.20 -8.86 -11.06
N MET A 64 1.56 -7.74 -10.68
CA MET A 64 1.10 -6.73 -11.63
C MET A 64 2.19 -5.75 -12.07
N LEU A 65 3.21 -5.48 -11.24
CA LEU A 65 4.07 -4.30 -11.45
C LEU A 65 5.59 -4.58 -11.36
N HIS A 66 6.04 -5.78 -10.96
CA HIS A 66 7.47 -6.12 -10.83
C HIS A 66 8.27 -6.02 -12.14
N TRP A 67 7.59 -6.00 -13.28
CA TRP A 67 8.19 -5.91 -14.61
C TRP A 67 8.54 -4.47 -15.03
N ILE A 68 8.17 -3.47 -14.22
CA ILE A 68 8.45 -2.07 -14.53
C ILE A 68 9.94 -1.80 -14.42
N ASP A 69 10.53 -1.31 -15.51
CA ASP A 69 11.91 -0.87 -15.61
C ASP A 69 12.08 0.22 -16.67
N LYS A 70 13.32 0.56 -17.02
CA LYS A 70 13.63 1.57 -18.04
C LYS A 70 13.20 1.15 -19.45
N ASP A 71 13.22 -0.15 -19.72
CA ASP A 71 12.88 -0.70 -21.04
C ASP A 71 11.38 -0.93 -21.17
N ASN A 72 10.71 -1.17 -20.03
CA ASN A 72 9.27 -1.41 -19.92
C ASN A 72 8.63 -0.44 -18.91
N PRO A 73 8.51 0.86 -19.23
CA PRO A 73 7.95 1.83 -18.30
C PRO A 73 6.43 1.71 -18.19
N PHE A 74 5.91 1.91 -16.99
CA PHE A 74 4.49 2.15 -16.80
C PHE A 74 4.17 3.61 -17.13
N VAL A 75 3.16 3.84 -17.99
CA VAL A 75 2.81 5.20 -18.41
C VAL A 75 1.46 5.61 -17.82
N PHE A 76 1.45 6.70 -17.07
CA PHE A 76 0.24 7.26 -16.50
C PHE A 76 0.28 8.79 -16.52
N ASN A 77 -0.79 9.43 -17.01
CA ASN A 77 -0.90 10.89 -17.15
C ASN A 77 0.31 11.54 -17.83
N GLY A 78 0.87 10.90 -18.88
CA GLY A 78 2.02 11.41 -19.62
C GLY A 78 3.37 11.26 -18.93
N VAL A 79 3.42 10.71 -17.72
CA VAL A 79 4.65 10.39 -17.01
C VAL A 79 5.03 8.93 -17.27
N LYS A 80 6.32 8.68 -17.52
CA LYS A 80 6.90 7.34 -17.61
C LYS A 80 7.53 6.97 -16.28
N TYR A 81 6.98 5.98 -15.62
CA TYR A 81 7.50 5.41 -14.39
C TYR A 81 8.39 4.24 -14.72
N THR A 82 9.62 4.26 -14.26
CA THR A 82 10.68 3.31 -14.61
C THR A 82 11.25 2.56 -13.42
N LYS A 83 10.78 2.86 -12.20
CA LYS A 83 11.13 2.15 -10.97
C LYS A 83 9.88 1.86 -10.18
N VAL A 84 9.90 0.74 -9.49
CA VAL A 84 8.84 0.30 -8.57
C VAL A 84 9.44 -0.03 -7.21
N TYR A 85 8.75 0.42 -6.16
CA TYR A 85 9.07 0.11 -4.77
C TYR A 85 7.82 -0.50 -4.13
N PHE A 86 8.01 -1.56 -3.34
CA PHE A 86 6.96 -2.26 -2.62
C PHE A 86 7.08 -2.01 -1.12
N GLU A 87 5.95 -2.03 -0.41
CA GLU A 87 5.87 -1.93 1.06
C GLU A 87 6.63 -0.72 1.65
N VAL A 88 6.52 0.43 0.98
CA VAL A 88 7.27 1.64 1.36
C VAL A 88 6.78 2.20 2.68
N GLN A 89 7.65 2.23 3.67
CA GLN A 89 7.34 2.80 4.97
C GLN A 89 7.35 4.32 4.95
N MET A 90 6.27 4.93 5.38
CA MET A 90 6.11 6.38 5.45
C MET A 90 5.81 6.81 6.88
N ARG A 91 6.62 7.69 7.45
CA ARG A 91 6.32 8.29 8.75
C ARG A 91 5.13 9.24 8.63
N THR A 92 4.09 8.97 9.41
CA THR A 92 2.82 9.71 9.32
C THR A 92 2.78 10.93 10.23
N LEU A 93 3.43 10.87 11.39
CA LEU A 93 3.41 11.90 12.42
C LEU A 93 4.83 12.18 12.93
N ARG A 94 5.02 13.35 13.53
CA ARG A 94 6.24 13.70 14.26
C ARG A 94 6.40 12.82 15.49
N GLY A 95 7.64 12.49 15.84
CA GLY A 95 7.93 11.65 16.99
C GLY A 95 7.74 10.16 16.70
N ARG A 96 7.29 9.40 17.70
CA ARG A 96 7.12 7.94 17.59
C ARG A 96 5.69 7.62 17.12
N SER A 97 5.53 7.33 15.86
CA SER A 97 4.34 6.67 15.33
C SER A 97 4.77 5.44 14.52
N ASN A 98 3.91 4.43 14.49
CA ASN A 98 4.09 3.36 13.53
C ASN A 98 4.00 3.97 12.11
N PRO A 99 4.95 3.65 11.22
CA PRO A 99 4.86 4.09 9.84
C PRO A 99 3.60 3.52 9.18
N ALA A 100 3.07 4.21 8.19
CA ALA A 100 2.14 3.62 7.23
C ALA A 100 2.96 2.92 6.14
N ASN A 101 2.53 1.75 5.72
CA ASN A 101 3.10 1.05 4.58
C ASN A 101 2.27 1.38 3.35
N MET A 102 2.91 1.94 2.34
CA MET A 102 2.32 2.10 1.01
C MET A 102 2.65 0.85 0.20
N ASP A 103 1.63 0.17 -0.29
CA ASP A 103 1.82 -1.09 -1.01
C ASP A 103 2.76 -0.94 -2.20
N ILE A 104 2.63 0.17 -2.96
CA ILE A 104 3.44 0.43 -4.15
C ILE A 104 3.74 1.92 -4.28
N VAL A 105 4.98 2.24 -4.59
CA VAL A 105 5.38 3.58 -5.07
C VAL A 105 6.08 3.42 -6.41
N LEU A 106 5.58 4.10 -7.44
CA LEU A 106 6.27 4.17 -8.73
C LEU A 106 7.02 5.50 -8.83
N GLU A 107 8.24 5.45 -9.35
CA GLU A 107 9.06 6.62 -9.60
C GLU A 107 9.29 6.81 -11.10
N GLY A 108 9.06 8.03 -11.56
CA GLY A 108 9.31 8.47 -12.92
C GLY A 108 9.86 9.88 -12.96
N GLU A 109 10.23 10.32 -14.14
CA GLU A 109 10.77 11.65 -14.36
C GLU A 109 10.19 12.28 -15.62
N THR A 110 9.90 13.59 -15.56
CA THR A 110 9.46 14.38 -16.72
C THR A 110 9.98 15.81 -16.57
N ASN A 111 10.70 16.33 -17.56
CA ASN A 111 11.27 17.66 -17.55
C ASN A 111 12.11 17.96 -16.28
N ASP A 112 13.02 17.07 -15.95
CA ASP A 112 13.91 17.13 -14.77
C ASP A 112 13.15 17.20 -13.43
N LYS A 113 11.88 16.80 -13.43
CA LYS A 113 11.07 16.67 -12.22
C LYS A 113 10.78 15.23 -11.91
N ARG A 114 11.11 14.84 -10.68
CA ARG A 114 10.75 13.53 -10.12
C ARG A 114 9.25 13.48 -9.85
N HIS A 115 8.62 12.41 -10.31
CA HIS A 115 7.22 12.11 -10.06
C HIS A 115 7.10 10.82 -9.27
N LEU A 116 6.29 10.84 -8.23
CA LEU A 116 5.95 9.65 -7.45
C LEU A 116 4.45 9.37 -7.61
N LEU A 117 4.11 8.12 -7.91
CA LEU A 117 2.74 7.64 -7.93
C LEU A 117 2.57 6.61 -6.81
N PHE A 118 1.71 6.95 -5.85
CA PHE A 118 1.41 6.11 -4.70
C PHE A 118 0.17 5.28 -5.01
N ILE A 119 0.26 3.96 -4.81
CA ILE A 119 -0.80 3.03 -5.14
C ILE A 119 -1.07 2.13 -3.93
N GLU A 120 -2.31 2.12 -3.48
CA GLU A 120 -2.82 1.17 -2.49
C GLU A 120 -3.50 0.02 -3.20
N SER A 121 -3.10 -1.21 -2.91
CA SER A 121 -3.63 -2.43 -3.51
C SER A 121 -4.64 -3.10 -2.61
N LYS A 122 -5.85 -3.30 -3.10
CA LYS A 122 -6.89 -4.05 -2.39
C LYS A 122 -7.40 -5.18 -3.27
N PHE A 123 -7.37 -6.38 -2.74
CA PHE A 123 -7.88 -7.55 -3.45
C PHE A 123 -9.28 -7.94 -2.96
N LEU A 124 -9.40 -8.42 -1.73
CA LEU A 124 -10.69 -8.80 -1.13
C LEU A 124 -11.02 -8.01 0.15
N GLU A 125 -10.10 -7.21 0.65
CA GLU A 125 -10.20 -6.48 1.92
C GLU A 125 -11.36 -5.48 1.90
N TYR A 126 -11.63 -4.88 0.74
CA TYR A 126 -12.74 -3.94 0.54
C TYR A 126 -14.12 -4.57 0.76
N LEU A 127 -14.21 -5.91 0.75
CA LEU A 127 -15.46 -6.62 1.03
C LEU A 127 -15.78 -6.69 2.53
N LYS A 128 -14.83 -6.28 3.39
CA LYS A 128 -15.03 -6.24 4.83
C LYS A 128 -15.40 -4.83 5.25
N ASN A 129 -16.52 -4.72 5.95
CA ASN A 129 -16.87 -3.46 6.61
C ASN A 129 -16.06 -3.31 7.89
N SER A 130 -15.53 -2.13 8.14
CA SER A 130 -14.82 -1.78 9.38
C SER A 130 -15.31 -0.41 9.88
N LYS A 131 -15.19 -0.15 11.17
CA LYS A 131 -15.50 1.18 11.72
C LYS A 131 -14.41 2.17 11.29
N PHE A 132 -14.80 3.43 11.11
CA PHE A 132 -13.83 4.50 11.00
C PHE A 132 -13.23 4.75 12.40
N GLU A 133 -11.93 4.56 12.52
CA GLU A 133 -11.24 4.69 13.79
C GLU A 133 -9.79 5.11 13.54
N LEU A 134 -9.52 6.38 13.79
CA LEU A 134 -8.16 6.90 13.80
C LEU A 134 -7.69 7.10 15.23
N SER A 135 -6.45 6.73 15.50
CA SER A 135 -5.82 6.96 16.79
C SER A 135 -5.84 8.46 17.13
N GLU A 136 -6.03 8.79 18.41
CA GLU A 136 -6.07 10.17 18.91
C GLU A 136 -4.81 10.98 18.55
N SER A 137 -3.67 10.32 18.32
CA SER A 137 -2.45 10.99 17.87
C SER A 137 -2.60 11.71 16.53
N TYR A 138 -3.46 11.22 15.64
CA TYR A 138 -3.75 11.86 14.36
C TYR A 138 -4.61 13.12 14.47
N LYS A 139 -5.33 13.27 15.57
CA LYS A 139 -6.20 14.41 15.84
C LYS A 139 -5.46 15.58 16.52
N LYS A 140 -4.20 15.37 16.91
CA LYS A 140 -3.38 16.37 17.62
C LYS A 140 -2.45 17.12 16.67
N GLN A 141 -2.68 18.40 16.50
CA GLN A 141 -1.94 19.27 15.57
C GLN A 141 -0.43 19.30 15.83
N GLU A 142 -0.01 19.21 17.09
CA GLU A 142 1.40 19.18 17.46
C GLU A 142 2.16 17.97 16.91
N ASN A 143 1.44 16.90 16.58
CA ASN A 143 2.03 15.69 16.00
C ASN A 143 2.21 15.78 14.48
N TRP A 144 1.62 16.77 13.83
CA TRP A 144 1.68 16.87 12.38
C TRP A 144 3.00 17.48 11.91
N TYR A 145 3.45 17.07 10.73
CA TYR A 145 4.46 17.82 10.00
C TYR A 145 3.88 19.19 9.64
N ASN A 146 4.74 20.22 9.64
CA ASN A 146 4.30 21.59 9.36
C ASN A 146 3.50 21.63 8.05
N SER A 147 2.19 21.85 8.14
CA SER A 147 1.25 21.66 7.05
C SER A 147 0.31 22.88 6.93
N LYS A 148 0.02 23.24 5.69
CA LYS A 148 -1.07 24.15 5.36
C LYS A 148 -2.40 23.42 5.20
N ILE A 149 -2.43 22.08 5.39
CA ILE A 149 -3.61 21.24 5.26
C ILE A 149 -4.35 21.25 6.57
N ASP A 150 -5.65 21.50 6.54
CA ASP A 150 -6.52 21.32 7.70
C ASP A 150 -6.91 19.85 7.85
N TRP A 151 -6.05 19.10 8.54
CA TRP A 151 -6.30 17.70 8.81
C TRP A 151 -7.51 17.45 9.71
N VAL A 152 -7.89 18.41 10.57
CA VAL A 152 -9.07 18.27 11.43
C VAL A 152 -10.31 18.22 10.58
N GLU A 153 -10.43 19.11 9.59
CA GLU A 153 -11.58 19.12 8.68
C GLU A 153 -11.66 17.84 7.86
N ILE A 154 -10.53 17.42 7.24
CA ILE A 154 -10.46 16.18 6.44
C ILE A 154 -10.89 14.96 7.28
N ILE A 155 -10.41 14.83 8.50
CA ILE A 155 -10.77 13.72 9.39
C ILE A 155 -12.24 13.76 9.73
N LYS A 156 -12.80 14.92 10.06
CA LYS A 156 -14.23 15.08 10.36
C LYS A 156 -15.13 14.74 9.18
N GLU A 157 -14.77 15.18 7.99
CA GLU A 157 -15.50 14.83 6.76
C GLU A 157 -15.47 13.33 6.50
N ALA A 158 -14.29 12.71 6.60
CA ALA A 158 -14.14 11.27 6.42
C ALA A 158 -14.96 10.48 7.45
N GLU A 159 -14.95 10.89 8.73
CA GLU A 159 -15.76 10.30 9.79
C GLU A 159 -17.26 10.46 9.51
N GLY A 160 -17.68 11.65 9.07
CA GLY A 160 -19.06 11.94 8.69
C GLY A 160 -19.55 11.05 7.55
N LEU A 161 -18.76 10.92 6.49
CA LEU A 161 -19.08 10.07 5.33
C LEU A 161 -19.19 8.58 5.72
N CYS A 162 -18.28 8.10 6.57
CA CYS A 162 -18.32 6.71 7.03
C CYS A 162 -19.55 6.42 7.90
N ASN A 163 -19.90 7.34 8.79
CA ASN A 163 -21.06 7.21 9.65
C ASN A 163 -22.39 7.27 8.87
N GLN A 164 -22.49 8.12 7.86
CA GLN A 164 -23.66 8.21 7.00
C GLN A 164 -23.89 6.95 6.15
N ASN A 165 -22.83 6.39 5.62
CA ASN A 165 -22.91 5.27 4.68
C ASN A 165 -22.76 3.90 5.36
N GLY A 166 -22.40 3.84 6.63
CA GLY A 166 -22.15 2.60 7.37
C GLY A 166 -20.99 1.75 6.81
N TYR A 167 -20.12 2.36 6.00
CA TYR A 167 -19.03 1.68 5.31
C TYR A 167 -17.82 2.60 5.22
N ASN A 168 -16.65 2.11 5.59
CA ASN A 168 -15.44 2.90 5.52
C ASN A 168 -14.44 2.47 4.43
N GLY A 169 -14.60 1.30 3.81
CA GLY A 169 -13.86 0.91 2.59
C GLY A 169 -12.34 1.07 2.63
N GLY A 170 -11.73 1.18 3.83
CA GLY A 170 -10.30 1.45 3.97
C GLY A 170 -9.96 2.95 4.09
N ILE A 171 -10.94 3.83 4.36
CA ILE A 171 -10.71 5.28 4.52
C ILE A 171 -9.69 5.58 5.62
N ASN A 172 -9.67 4.83 6.73
CA ASN A 172 -8.64 4.96 7.76
C ASN A 172 -7.23 4.86 7.17
N GLN A 173 -7.02 3.85 6.34
CA GLN A 173 -5.74 3.62 5.67
C GLN A 173 -5.42 4.74 4.68
N ALA A 174 -6.39 5.17 3.88
CA ALA A 174 -6.22 6.29 2.96
C ALA A 174 -5.79 7.57 3.69
N ILE A 175 -6.43 7.90 4.82
CA ILE A 175 -6.05 9.06 5.64
C ILE A 175 -4.62 8.90 6.19
N THR A 176 -4.26 7.73 6.73
CA THR A 176 -2.90 7.52 7.24
C THR A 176 -1.84 7.58 6.13
N HIS A 177 -2.17 7.12 4.92
CA HIS A 177 -1.29 7.26 3.77
C HIS A 177 -1.12 8.72 3.33
N LEU A 178 -2.18 9.52 3.35
CA LEU A 178 -2.07 10.97 3.06
C LEU A 178 -1.15 11.67 4.06
N PHE A 179 -1.24 11.35 5.37
CA PHE A 179 -0.29 11.84 6.35
C PHE A 179 1.15 11.41 6.03
N GLY A 180 1.35 10.15 5.62
CA GLY A 180 2.65 9.63 5.23
C GLY A 180 3.25 10.34 4.01
N ILE A 181 2.46 10.51 2.95
CA ILE A 181 2.86 11.22 1.73
C ILE A 181 3.24 12.67 2.05
N HIS A 182 2.43 13.33 2.89
CA HIS A 182 2.74 14.68 3.35
C HIS A 182 4.03 14.73 4.16
N GLY A 183 4.25 13.72 5.01
CA GLY A 183 5.49 13.57 5.79
C GLY A 183 6.73 13.44 4.91
N LEU A 184 6.67 12.71 3.81
CA LEU A 184 7.78 12.55 2.86
C LEU A 184 8.28 13.90 2.29
N GLY A 185 7.37 14.81 1.98
CA GLY A 185 7.72 16.14 1.48
C GLY A 185 8.43 17.03 2.51
N ASN A 186 8.40 16.67 3.80
CA ASN A 186 9.02 17.39 4.90
C ASN A 186 10.26 16.71 5.51
N GLN A 187 10.56 15.51 5.06
CA GLN A 187 11.70 14.74 5.51
C GLN A 187 12.49 14.38 4.28
N ASN A 188 13.42 15.03 3.77
CA ASN A 188 14.30 14.59 2.68
C ASN A 188 14.40 13.04 2.61
N ALA A 189 13.34 12.36 2.29
CA ALA A 189 13.17 10.94 2.55
C ALA A 189 12.50 10.24 1.39
N ILE A 190 13.29 9.79 0.55
CA ILE A 190 13.46 8.44 0.01
C ILE A 190 14.92 8.49 -0.47
N GLU A 191 15.84 8.16 0.42
CA GLU A 191 17.19 7.82 0.04
C GLU A 191 17.20 6.48 -0.66
#